data_5a03c53c9ccc34001b0c423fa0435456
#
_entry.id   5a03c53c9ccc34001b0c423fa0435456
#
_cell.length_a   1.000
_cell.length_b   1.000
_cell.length_c   1.000
_cell.angle_alpha   90.00
_cell.angle_beta   90.00
_cell.angle_gamma   90.00
#
_symmetry.space_group_name_H-M   'P 1'
#
loop_
_entity.id
_entity.type
_entity.pdbx_description
1 polymer ?
#
loop_
_entity_poly.entity_id
_entity_poly.type
_entity_poly.pdbx_seq_one_letter_code
_entity_poly.pdbx_strand_id
1 'polypeptide(L)'
;MIAIIGGGPGGLTLARILHVHGIDSVVYERDASGDARSQGSMLDLHTESGQAALQLAALEEEFLAAARGEGQDHRILDHTGTLLLQDDTPDDAPMLRPEIDRADLRDILLSSLPARTVRWGSAFTHAEPHQGGYLLHFADGSTATCDLLVGADGANSRVRPLLTGIEPTYSGKVVVQSMIHDADRTRPELAEMVGRGNFWAFGPDRLLGAQRNGNGVVQVSVSIQGPPDLEPSAAIDLPDGWAPQFRRLLAACDEPFVVRPAYLLPIGMTWPRRSGLTLLGDAAHLMPSHGEGANQAMLDAAELGQAIAAHPDDLDAALEQYEPAMFARTTKVAKMSAEVAEMMTGPDAAQKVLAFFS
;
A
#
# COMPACT_ATOMS: atom_id res chain seq x y z
N MET A 1 13.48 11.05 -21.91
CA MET A 1 12.09 10.80 -21.44
C MET A 1 12.09 9.74 -20.36
N ILE A 2 11.34 9.95 -19.28
CA ILE A 2 11.20 9.01 -18.17
C ILE A 2 9.89 8.27 -18.32
N ALA A 3 9.93 6.93 -18.33
CA ALA A 3 8.76 6.05 -18.35
C ALA A 3 8.56 5.40 -16.99
N ILE A 4 7.37 5.52 -16.41
CA ILE A 4 6.98 4.94 -15.13
C ILE A 4 5.92 3.87 -15.41
N ILE A 5 6.19 2.63 -15.06
CA ILE A 5 5.23 1.53 -15.23
C ILE A 5 4.47 1.34 -13.93
N GLY A 6 3.16 1.68 -13.95
CA GLY A 6 2.25 1.57 -12.82
C GLY A 6 1.79 2.91 -12.26
N GLY A 7 0.47 3.13 -12.23
CA GLY A 7 -0.23 4.30 -11.70
C GLY A 7 -0.71 4.11 -10.25
N GLY A 8 0.07 3.42 -9.42
CA GLY A 8 -0.12 3.32 -7.98
C GLY A 8 0.40 4.55 -7.23
N PRO A 9 0.26 4.61 -5.89
CA PRO A 9 0.71 5.75 -5.09
C PRO A 9 2.16 6.17 -5.38
N GLY A 10 3.11 5.23 -5.41
CA GLY A 10 4.52 5.55 -5.70
C GLY A 10 4.74 6.10 -7.12
N GLY A 11 4.15 5.46 -8.15
CA GLY A 11 4.33 5.92 -9.53
C GLY A 11 3.73 7.29 -9.81
N LEU A 12 2.53 7.56 -9.27
CA LEU A 12 1.88 8.88 -9.41
C LEU A 12 2.62 9.96 -8.61
N THR A 13 3.11 9.63 -7.40
CA THR A 13 3.93 10.54 -6.58
C THR A 13 5.23 10.91 -7.31
N LEU A 14 5.92 9.92 -7.92
CA LEU A 14 7.11 10.21 -8.72
C LEU A 14 6.79 11.13 -9.90
N ALA A 15 5.75 10.83 -10.66
CA ALA A 15 5.32 11.65 -11.78
C ALA A 15 5.01 13.09 -11.34
N ARG A 16 4.37 13.27 -10.19
CA ARG A 16 4.05 14.59 -9.66
C ARG A 16 5.30 15.36 -9.21
N ILE A 17 6.23 14.71 -8.51
CA ILE A 17 7.49 15.36 -8.09
C ILE A 17 8.32 15.75 -9.31
N LEU A 18 8.43 14.88 -10.32
CA LEU A 18 9.10 15.23 -11.57
C LEU A 18 8.44 16.43 -12.25
N HIS A 19 7.10 16.47 -12.29
CA HIS A 19 6.35 17.61 -12.83
C HIS A 19 6.63 18.91 -12.07
N VAL A 20 6.69 18.88 -10.73
CA VAL A 20 7.06 20.04 -9.89
C VAL A 20 8.43 20.59 -10.26
N HIS A 21 9.37 19.71 -10.63
CA HIS A 21 10.71 20.08 -11.09
C HIS A 21 10.81 20.40 -12.60
N GLY A 22 9.68 20.39 -13.32
CA GLY A 22 9.67 20.69 -14.77
C GLY A 22 10.26 19.55 -15.63
N ILE A 23 10.31 18.31 -15.10
CA ILE A 23 10.85 17.14 -15.79
C ILE A 23 9.70 16.32 -16.36
N ASP A 24 9.73 16.07 -17.67
CA ASP A 24 8.71 15.32 -18.37
C ASP A 24 8.79 13.81 -18.05
N SER A 25 7.65 13.23 -17.71
CA SER A 25 7.50 11.79 -17.51
C SER A 25 6.16 11.28 -18.04
N VAL A 26 6.07 9.97 -18.30
CA VAL A 26 4.84 9.30 -18.71
C VAL A 26 4.62 8.08 -17.81
N VAL A 27 3.43 8.02 -17.20
CA VAL A 27 2.97 6.86 -16.44
C VAL A 27 2.16 5.95 -17.37
N TYR A 28 2.54 4.69 -17.46
CA TYR A 28 1.81 3.66 -18.22
C TYR A 28 1.05 2.78 -17.22
N GLU A 29 -0.28 2.88 -17.24
CA GLU A 29 -1.17 2.15 -16.34
C GLU A 29 -2.03 1.15 -17.13
N ARG A 30 -2.10 -0.08 -16.61
CA ARG A 30 -2.87 -1.18 -17.24
C ARG A 30 -4.39 -1.01 -17.13
N ASP A 31 -4.87 -0.34 -16.06
CA ASP A 31 -6.28 -0.06 -15.87
C ASP A 31 -6.78 0.84 -17.00
N ALA A 32 -8.03 0.65 -17.43
CA ALA A 32 -8.59 1.40 -18.56
C ALA A 32 -8.89 2.88 -18.21
N SER A 33 -9.05 3.19 -16.93
CA SER A 33 -9.29 4.53 -16.38
C SER A 33 -8.99 4.58 -14.88
N GLY A 34 -9.07 5.77 -14.27
CA GLY A 34 -8.98 5.95 -12.82
C GLY A 34 -10.04 5.16 -12.05
N ASP A 35 -11.23 4.99 -12.60
CA ASP A 35 -12.38 4.34 -11.95
C ASP A 35 -12.56 2.87 -12.34
N ALA A 36 -11.62 2.28 -13.08
CA ALA A 36 -11.77 0.93 -13.63
C ALA A 36 -11.91 -0.17 -12.56
N ARG A 37 -11.46 0.10 -11.33
CA ARG A 37 -11.60 -0.81 -10.17
C ARG A 37 -11.60 -0.05 -8.85
N SER A 38 -12.18 -0.66 -7.81
CA SER A 38 -12.02 -0.19 -6.45
C SER A 38 -10.53 -0.17 -6.06
N GLN A 39 -10.10 0.91 -5.42
CA GLN A 39 -8.71 1.10 -5.00
C GLN A 39 -8.37 0.38 -3.69
N GLY A 40 -9.35 -0.20 -3.03
CA GLY A 40 -9.22 -0.83 -1.73
C GLY A 40 -9.56 0.12 -0.59
N SER A 41 -9.01 -0.16 0.59
CA SER A 41 -9.26 0.52 1.85
C SER A 41 -8.49 1.84 1.98
N MET A 42 -8.29 2.26 3.19
CA MET A 42 -7.50 3.43 3.56
C MET A 42 -6.02 3.14 3.71
N LEU A 43 -5.25 4.19 3.89
CA LEU A 43 -3.82 4.21 4.17
C LEU A 43 -3.57 5.16 5.33
N ASP A 44 -2.76 4.74 6.29
CA ASP A 44 -2.13 5.60 7.27
C ASP A 44 -0.86 6.22 6.64
N LEU A 45 -0.80 7.55 6.52
CA LEU A 45 0.38 8.21 5.96
C LEU A 45 1.24 8.80 7.08
N HIS A 46 2.46 8.28 7.21
CA HIS A 46 3.39 8.66 8.24
C HIS A 46 4.12 9.96 7.91
N THR A 47 4.41 10.77 8.94
CA THR A 47 5.05 12.08 8.79
C THR A 47 6.39 11.99 8.07
N GLU A 48 7.21 10.98 8.41
CA GLU A 48 8.56 10.78 7.90
C GLU A 48 8.64 10.14 6.51
N SER A 49 7.51 9.72 5.92
CA SER A 49 7.49 8.98 4.65
C SER A 49 6.40 9.47 3.70
N GLY A 50 5.16 8.96 3.81
CA GLY A 50 4.07 9.33 2.89
C GLY A 50 3.76 10.82 2.91
N GLN A 51 3.68 11.45 4.09
CA GLN A 51 3.45 12.90 4.19
C GLN A 51 4.65 13.72 3.67
N ALA A 52 5.88 13.32 4.01
CA ALA A 52 7.08 13.97 3.48
C ALA A 52 7.12 13.92 1.94
N ALA A 53 6.69 12.81 1.34
CA ALA A 53 6.59 12.69 -0.11
C ALA A 53 5.52 13.62 -0.70
N LEU A 54 4.38 13.80 -0.03
CA LEU A 54 3.33 14.74 -0.45
C LEU A 54 3.75 16.20 -0.32
N GLN A 55 4.54 16.55 0.69
CA GLN A 55 5.16 17.88 0.81
C GLN A 55 6.06 18.17 -0.40
N LEU A 56 6.93 17.23 -0.78
CA LEU A 56 7.80 17.36 -1.95
C LEU A 56 7.00 17.38 -3.28
N ALA A 57 5.85 16.73 -3.30
CA ALA A 57 4.90 16.77 -4.41
C ALA A 57 4.07 18.07 -4.44
N ALA A 58 4.21 18.96 -3.42
CA ALA A 58 3.38 20.16 -3.21
C ALA A 58 1.87 19.81 -3.20
N LEU A 59 1.48 18.82 -2.38
CA LEU A 59 0.11 18.29 -2.22
C LEU A 59 -0.26 18.09 -0.73
N GLU A 60 0.47 18.74 0.18
CA GLU A 60 0.21 18.63 1.63
C GLU A 60 -1.16 19.20 2.02
N GLU A 61 -1.56 20.33 1.45
CA GLU A 61 -2.85 21.00 1.75
C GLU A 61 -4.02 20.11 1.30
N GLU A 62 -3.97 19.57 0.08
CA GLU A 62 -5.00 18.68 -0.47
C GLU A 62 -5.11 17.40 0.34
N PHE A 63 -3.97 16.85 0.76
CA PHE A 63 -3.93 15.69 1.63
C PHE A 63 -4.57 15.96 2.98
N LEU A 64 -4.16 17.03 3.68
CA LEU A 64 -4.70 17.37 5.00
C LEU A 64 -6.20 17.67 4.97
N ALA A 65 -6.71 18.21 3.84
CA ALA A 65 -8.13 18.45 3.66
C ALA A 65 -8.96 17.15 3.51
N ALA A 66 -8.36 16.04 3.08
CA ALA A 66 -9.01 14.75 2.89
C ALA A 66 -8.69 13.73 3.99
N ALA A 67 -7.59 13.94 4.73
CA ALA A 67 -7.13 13.04 5.77
C ALA A 67 -8.00 13.11 7.03
N ARG A 68 -8.11 11.97 7.71
CA ARG A 68 -8.89 11.80 8.94
C ARG A 68 -7.97 11.52 10.12
N GLY A 69 -7.84 12.50 11.02
CA GLY A 69 -7.03 12.39 12.24
C GLY A 69 -7.59 11.33 13.21
N GLU A 70 -8.92 11.24 13.31
CA GLU A 70 -9.62 10.24 14.13
C GLU A 70 -9.42 8.79 13.63
N GLY A 71 -8.97 8.60 12.41
CA GLY A 71 -8.59 7.28 11.89
C GLY A 71 -7.43 6.62 12.64
N GLN A 72 -6.67 7.39 13.43
CA GLN A 72 -5.62 6.91 14.32
C GLN A 72 -6.16 6.16 15.56
N ASP A 73 -7.47 6.18 15.83
CA ASP A 73 -8.07 5.45 16.96
C ASP A 73 -7.79 3.94 16.85
N HIS A 74 -7.55 3.31 18.01
CA HIS A 74 -7.34 1.88 18.10
C HIS A 74 -8.25 1.23 19.14
N ARG A 75 -8.92 0.14 18.77
CA ARG A 75 -9.64 -0.75 19.67
C ARG A 75 -9.10 -2.17 19.53
N ILE A 76 -8.59 -2.72 20.61
CA ILE A 76 -8.04 -4.07 20.67
C ILE A 76 -8.87 -4.92 21.61
N LEU A 77 -9.35 -6.04 21.11
CA LEU A 77 -10.15 -7.01 21.85
C LEU A 77 -9.50 -8.40 21.75
N ASP A 78 -9.88 -9.28 22.65
CA ASP A 78 -9.68 -10.70 22.47
C ASP A 78 -10.90 -11.35 21.74
N HIS A 79 -10.76 -12.60 21.36
CA HIS A 79 -11.81 -13.35 20.66
C HIS A 79 -13.10 -13.54 21.49
N THR A 80 -13.04 -13.41 22.83
CA THR A 80 -14.21 -13.49 23.69
C THR A 80 -15.00 -12.17 23.73
N GLY A 81 -14.48 -11.11 23.12
CA GLY A 81 -15.07 -9.79 23.08
C GLY A 81 -14.68 -8.89 24.24
N THR A 82 -13.69 -9.31 25.03
CA THR A 82 -13.13 -8.47 26.11
C THR A 82 -12.31 -7.35 25.48
N LEU A 83 -12.64 -6.10 25.81
CA LEU A 83 -11.87 -4.93 25.41
C LEU A 83 -10.55 -4.90 26.21
N LEU A 84 -9.42 -4.93 25.50
CA LEU A 84 -8.08 -4.94 26.06
C LEU A 84 -7.41 -3.56 26.01
N LEU A 85 -7.68 -2.79 24.93
CA LEU A 85 -7.21 -1.43 24.74
C LEU A 85 -8.26 -0.62 23.98
N GLN A 86 -8.48 0.60 24.43
CA GLN A 86 -9.12 1.65 23.64
C GLN A 86 -8.23 2.88 23.72
N ASP A 87 -7.75 3.33 22.57
CA ASP A 87 -6.94 4.53 22.40
C ASP A 87 -7.67 5.44 21.42
N ASP A 88 -8.33 6.46 21.95
CA ASP A 88 -9.11 7.41 21.17
C ASP A 88 -8.26 8.67 20.96
N THR A 89 -8.02 9.01 19.71
CA THR A 89 -7.25 10.19 19.31
C THR A 89 -8.03 11.47 19.63
N PRO A 90 -7.50 12.42 20.41
CA PRO A 90 -8.11 13.72 20.60
C PRO A 90 -8.30 14.48 19.28
N ASP A 91 -9.37 15.26 19.18
CA ASP A 91 -9.70 16.01 17.94
C ASP A 91 -8.62 17.06 17.57
N ASP A 92 -7.81 17.51 18.53
CA ASP A 92 -6.69 18.44 18.37
C ASP A 92 -5.31 17.74 18.33
N ALA A 93 -5.29 16.41 18.28
CA ALA A 93 -4.04 15.66 18.22
C ALA A 93 -3.28 15.91 16.91
N PRO A 94 -1.94 15.86 16.92
CA PRO A 94 -1.14 15.95 15.72
C PRO A 94 -1.50 14.83 14.73
N MET A 95 -1.57 15.14 13.45
CA MET A 95 -1.77 14.17 12.37
C MET A 95 -0.44 13.43 12.08
N LEU A 96 0.01 12.57 12.99
CA LEU A 96 1.25 11.83 12.82
C LEU A 96 1.11 10.68 11.83
N ARG A 97 -0.06 10.02 11.83
CA ARG A 97 -0.43 8.89 10.96
C ARG A 97 -1.91 8.94 10.57
N PRO A 98 -2.40 10.09 10.06
CA PRO A 98 -3.80 10.20 9.70
C PRO A 98 -4.13 9.25 8.55
N GLU A 99 -5.36 8.78 8.54
CA GLU A 99 -5.86 7.89 7.51
C GLU A 99 -6.43 8.67 6.33
N ILE A 100 -6.19 8.16 5.13
CA ILE A 100 -6.81 8.65 3.89
C ILE A 100 -7.33 7.47 3.07
N ASP A 101 -8.49 7.61 2.44
CA ASP A 101 -8.97 6.60 1.52
C ASP A 101 -8.04 6.53 0.29
N ARG A 102 -7.71 5.33 -0.16
CA ARG A 102 -6.81 5.13 -1.33
C ARG A 102 -7.36 5.79 -2.59
N ALA A 103 -8.67 5.86 -2.73
CA ALA A 103 -9.31 6.54 -3.85
C ALA A 103 -9.03 8.05 -3.79
N ASP A 104 -9.22 8.68 -2.63
CA ASP A 104 -9.00 10.11 -2.44
C ASP A 104 -7.53 10.49 -2.66
N LEU A 105 -6.58 9.72 -2.11
CA LEU A 105 -5.16 9.92 -2.37
C LEU A 105 -4.82 9.82 -3.87
N ARG A 106 -5.41 8.83 -4.56
CA ARG A 106 -5.22 8.65 -6.00
C ARG A 106 -5.78 9.83 -6.79
N ASP A 107 -6.96 10.30 -6.43
CA ASP A 107 -7.61 11.43 -7.10
C ASP A 107 -6.84 12.73 -6.89
N ILE A 108 -6.30 12.97 -5.69
CA ILE A 108 -5.38 14.09 -5.41
C ILE A 108 -4.17 14.03 -6.35
N LEU A 109 -3.50 12.88 -6.40
CA LEU A 109 -2.32 12.69 -7.25
C LEU A 109 -2.66 12.86 -8.74
N LEU A 110 -3.73 12.23 -9.24
CA LEU A 110 -4.14 12.32 -10.64
C LEU A 110 -4.55 13.73 -11.04
N SER A 111 -5.33 14.43 -10.21
CA SER A 111 -5.80 15.79 -10.48
C SER A 111 -4.66 16.80 -10.53
N SER A 112 -3.54 16.49 -9.88
CA SER A 112 -2.34 17.34 -9.84
C SER A 112 -1.45 17.20 -11.09
N LEU A 113 -1.72 16.23 -11.96
CA LEU A 113 -0.91 15.92 -13.13
C LEU A 113 -1.55 16.48 -14.42
N PRO A 114 -0.75 16.86 -15.40
CA PRO A 114 -1.27 17.18 -16.75
C PRO A 114 -2.05 15.99 -17.34
N ALA A 115 -3.13 16.26 -18.03
CA ALA A 115 -4.07 15.24 -18.53
C ALA A 115 -3.45 14.12 -19.41
N ARG A 116 -2.25 14.35 -19.95
CA ARG A 116 -1.55 13.38 -20.82
C ARG A 116 -0.43 12.62 -20.12
N THR A 117 -0.19 12.90 -18.84
CA THR A 117 0.88 12.23 -18.08
C THR A 117 0.58 10.75 -17.90
N VAL A 118 -0.67 10.38 -17.64
CA VAL A 118 -1.07 8.96 -17.48
C VAL A 118 -1.63 8.41 -18.79
N ARG A 119 -1.06 7.29 -19.24
CA ARG A 119 -1.51 6.48 -20.37
C ARG A 119 -2.25 5.27 -19.86
N TRP A 120 -3.56 5.37 -19.86
CA TRP A 120 -4.47 4.30 -19.43
C TRP A 120 -4.53 3.16 -20.46
N GLY A 121 -4.89 1.95 -20.01
CA GLY A 121 -4.98 0.76 -20.87
C GLY A 121 -3.63 0.24 -21.36
N SER A 122 -2.53 0.79 -20.86
CA SER A 122 -1.17 0.48 -21.30
C SER A 122 -0.56 -0.65 -20.46
N ALA A 123 -1.06 -1.88 -20.66
CA ALA A 123 -0.56 -3.05 -19.93
C ALA A 123 0.85 -3.43 -20.44
N PHE A 124 1.88 -3.03 -19.69
CA PHE A 124 3.28 -3.34 -19.99
C PHE A 124 3.54 -4.85 -20.03
N THR A 125 4.26 -5.33 -21.03
CA THR A 125 4.62 -6.74 -21.21
C THR A 125 6.10 -7.01 -20.97
N HIS A 126 6.97 -6.29 -21.66
CA HIS A 126 8.43 -6.39 -21.55
C HIS A 126 9.12 -5.16 -22.11
N ALA A 127 10.41 -5.04 -21.89
CA ALA A 127 11.27 -4.05 -22.52
C ALA A 127 12.57 -4.67 -23.00
N GLU A 128 13.16 -4.05 -24.01
CA GLU A 128 14.49 -4.42 -24.55
C GLU A 128 15.38 -3.18 -24.67
N PRO A 129 16.69 -3.33 -24.54
CA PRO A 129 17.64 -2.22 -24.74
C PRO A 129 17.49 -1.61 -26.14
N HIS A 130 17.44 -0.29 -26.22
CA HIS A 130 17.27 0.44 -27.47
C HIS A 130 17.93 1.83 -27.42
N GLN A 131 18.91 2.08 -28.30
CA GLN A 131 19.54 3.39 -28.50
C GLN A 131 19.98 4.11 -27.21
N GLY A 132 20.55 3.38 -26.24
CA GLY A 132 21.02 3.93 -24.97
C GLY A 132 19.94 3.98 -23.86
N GLY A 133 18.70 3.60 -24.16
CA GLY A 133 17.59 3.45 -23.23
C GLY A 133 16.83 2.13 -23.48
N TYR A 134 15.50 2.19 -23.45
CA TYR A 134 14.64 1.00 -23.57
C TYR A 134 13.50 1.23 -24.58
N LEU A 135 13.18 0.18 -25.35
CA LEU A 135 11.95 0.03 -26.12
C LEU A 135 10.95 -0.78 -25.27
N LEU A 136 9.83 -0.17 -24.96
CA LEU A 136 8.74 -0.73 -24.16
C LEU A 136 7.69 -1.36 -25.08
N HIS A 137 7.16 -2.51 -24.67
CA HIS A 137 6.09 -3.22 -25.38
C HIS A 137 4.86 -3.36 -24.49
N PHE A 138 3.68 -3.14 -25.08
CA PHE A 138 2.39 -3.23 -24.39
C PHE A 138 1.50 -4.31 -24.99
N ALA A 139 0.53 -4.78 -24.21
CA ALA A 139 -0.34 -5.90 -24.59
C ALA A 139 -1.24 -5.61 -25.81
N ASP A 140 -1.50 -4.34 -26.09
CA ASP A 140 -2.26 -3.88 -27.28
C ASP A 140 -1.41 -3.83 -28.56
N GLY A 141 -0.13 -4.19 -28.48
CA GLY A 141 0.84 -4.15 -29.57
C GLY A 141 1.50 -2.78 -29.78
N SER A 142 1.14 -1.76 -29.01
CA SER A 142 1.82 -0.48 -29.05
C SER A 142 3.22 -0.55 -28.42
N THR A 143 4.07 0.41 -28.77
CA THR A 143 5.44 0.53 -28.26
C THR A 143 5.75 1.98 -27.87
N ALA A 144 6.72 2.16 -26.98
CA ALA A 144 7.27 3.46 -26.60
C ALA A 144 8.78 3.34 -26.30
N THR A 145 9.50 4.44 -26.40
CA THR A 145 10.92 4.49 -26.01
C THR A 145 11.12 5.39 -24.79
N CYS A 146 12.12 5.09 -23.98
CA CYS A 146 12.52 5.92 -22.85
C CYS A 146 14.03 5.85 -22.61
N ASP A 147 14.56 6.89 -21.94
CA ASP A 147 15.94 6.94 -21.46
C ASP A 147 16.05 6.32 -20.06
N LEU A 148 15.00 6.47 -19.23
CA LEU A 148 14.86 5.86 -17.91
C LEU A 148 13.53 5.11 -17.81
N LEU A 149 13.60 3.84 -17.47
CA LEU A 149 12.48 2.97 -17.15
C LEU A 149 12.39 2.76 -15.62
N VAL A 150 11.28 3.18 -15.01
CA VAL A 150 11.01 2.99 -13.60
C VAL A 150 9.88 1.98 -13.41
N GLY A 151 10.15 0.86 -12.75
CA GLY A 151 9.13 -0.11 -12.37
C GLY A 151 8.45 0.28 -11.05
N ALA A 152 7.20 0.73 -11.14
CA ALA A 152 6.30 1.03 -10.02
C ALA A 152 5.03 0.15 -10.09
N ASP A 153 5.15 -1.03 -10.70
CA ASP A 153 4.07 -1.93 -11.12
C ASP A 153 3.69 -2.98 -10.05
N GLY A 154 4.15 -2.76 -8.82
CA GLY A 154 3.69 -3.46 -7.62
C GLY A 154 4.24 -4.89 -7.48
N ALA A 155 3.59 -5.68 -6.61
CA ALA A 155 4.04 -7.01 -6.20
C ALA A 155 4.36 -7.95 -7.38
N ASN A 156 3.54 -7.92 -8.43
CA ASN A 156 3.69 -8.75 -9.63
C ASN A 156 4.44 -8.02 -10.76
N SER A 157 5.46 -7.25 -10.40
CA SER A 157 6.22 -6.43 -11.34
C SER A 157 6.74 -7.23 -12.53
N ARG A 158 6.49 -6.70 -13.73
CA ARG A 158 7.06 -7.15 -14.99
C ARG A 158 8.36 -6.44 -15.35
N VAL A 159 8.67 -5.35 -14.65
CA VAL A 159 9.95 -4.64 -14.78
C VAL A 159 11.05 -5.31 -13.95
N ARG A 160 10.73 -5.82 -12.73
CA ARG A 160 11.69 -6.49 -11.84
C ARG A 160 12.53 -7.57 -12.51
N PRO A 161 12.01 -8.47 -13.38
CA PRO A 161 12.80 -9.50 -14.06
C PRO A 161 13.92 -8.95 -14.95
N LEU A 162 13.85 -7.67 -15.34
CA LEU A 162 14.93 -7.03 -16.09
C LEU A 162 16.16 -6.72 -15.22
N LEU A 163 16.01 -6.65 -13.89
CA LEU A 163 17.08 -6.37 -12.92
C LEU A 163 17.52 -7.59 -12.13
N THR A 164 16.59 -8.45 -11.78
CA THR A 164 16.86 -9.63 -10.93
C THR A 164 15.90 -10.77 -11.26
N GLY A 165 16.34 -12.01 -11.08
CA GLY A 165 15.50 -13.20 -11.19
C GLY A 165 14.74 -13.56 -9.91
N ILE A 166 14.73 -12.66 -8.90
CA ILE A 166 14.03 -12.90 -7.64
C ILE A 166 12.54 -12.69 -7.81
N GLU A 167 11.74 -13.70 -7.43
CA GLU A 167 10.29 -13.67 -7.46
C GLU A 167 9.71 -13.61 -6.04
N PRO A 168 8.52 -13.00 -5.86
CA PRO A 168 7.83 -13.03 -4.58
C PRO A 168 7.46 -14.46 -4.19
N THR A 169 7.63 -14.78 -2.91
CA THR A 169 7.25 -16.07 -2.34
C THR A 169 6.01 -15.92 -1.47
N TYR A 170 5.16 -16.93 -1.49
CA TYR A 170 3.98 -16.97 -0.64
C TYR A 170 4.37 -17.07 0.85
N SER A 171 3.78 -16.20 1.69
CA SER A 171 4.13 -16.11 3.12
C SER A 171 3.45 -17.15 4.02
N GLY A 172 2.51 -17.93 3.48
CA GLY A 172 1.65 -18.80 4.27
C GLY A 172 0.44 -18.09 4.88
N LYS A 173 0.25 -16.79 4.65
CA LYS A 173 -0.85 -15.99 5.20
C LYS A 173 -1.82 -15.55 4.12
N VAL A 174 -3.10 -15.57 4.49
CA VAL A 174 -4.22 -15.09 3.66
C VAL A 174 -5.00 -14.06 4.45
N VAL A 175 -5.39 -12.97 3.79
CA VAL A 175 -6.37 -12.01 4.29
C VAL A 175 -7.65 -12.17 3.48
N VAL A 176 -8.76 -12.44 4.16
CA VAL A 176 -10.08 -12.52 3.55
C VAL A 176 -10.84 -11.27 3.96
N GLN A 177 -11.31 -10.48 3.00
CA GLN A 177 -11.87 -9.15 3.28
C GLN A 177 -13.17 -8.88 2.53
N SER A 178 -14.03 -8.05 3.14
CA SER A 178 -15.27 -7.54 2.58
C SER A 178 -15.57 -6.15 3.17
N MET A 179 -16.70 -5.56 2.79
CA MET A 179 -17.10 -4.20 3.20
C MET A 179 -18.55 -4.17 3.67
N ILE A 180 -18.82 -3.24 4.62
CA ILE A 180 -20.15 -2.81 5.01
C ILE A 180 -20.30 -1.36 4.55
N HIS A 181 -21.27 -1.10 3.68
CA HIS A 181 -21.53 0.25 3.17
C HIS A 181 -22.50 1.01 4.08
N ASP A 182 -22.25 2.33 4.21
CA ASP A 182 -23.11 3.23 4.99
C ASP A 182 -23.44 2.64 6.38
N ALA A 183 -22.39 2.16 7.07
CA ALA A 183 -22.51 1.39 8.31
C ALA A 183 -23.21 2.19 9.42
N ASP A 184 -23.00 3.51 9.48
CA ASP A 184 -23.64 4.41 10.46
C ASP A 184 -25.18 4.36 10.38
N ARG A 185 -25.71 4.29 9.19
CA ARG A 185 -27.14 4.25 8.96
C ARG A 185 -27.70 2.84 8.94
N THR A 186 -26.97 1.89 8.33
CA THR A 186 -27.49 0.52 8.09
C THR A 186 -27.21 -0.44 9.25
N ARG A 187 -26.13 -0.20 10.00
CA ARG A 187 -25.61 -1.06 11.08
C ARG A 187 -25.01 -0.23 12.23
N PRO A 188 -25.76 0.72 12.83
CA PRO A 188 -25.21 1.68 13.81
C PRO A 188 -24.51 1.03 15.00
N GLU A 189 -25.03 -0.10 15.50
CA GLU A 189 -24.40 -0.83 16.62
C GLU A 189 -23.03 -1.41 16.25
N LEU A 190 -22.85 -1.88 14.99
CA LEU A 190 -21.57 -2.38 14.51
C LEU A 190 -20.61 -1.24 14.21
N ALA A 191 -21.10 -0.14 13.68
CA ALA A 191 -20.33 1.07 13.45
C ALA A 191 -19.77 1.64 14.76
N GLU A 192 -20.57 1.69 15.82
CA GLU A 192 -20.19 2.10 17.18
C GLU A 192 -19.15 1.12 17.77
N MET A 193 -19.36 -0.20 17.60
CA MET A 193 -18.43 -1.21 18.08
C MET A 193 -17.04 -1.06 17.41
N VAL A 194 -16.99 -0.83 16.11
CA VAL A 194 -15.74 -0.63 15.37
C VAL A 194 -15.05 0.68 15.75
N GLY A 195 -15.83 1.76 15.96
CA GLY A 195 -15.31 3.09 16.27
C GLY A 195 -14.94 3.90 15.03
N ARG A 196 -13.99 4.85 15.19
CA ARG A 196 -13.61 5.82 14.15
C ARG A 196 -12.37 5.40 13.35
N GLY A 197 -11.55 4.47 13.84
CA GLY A 197 -10.28 4.05 13.27
C GLY A 197 -10.15 2.54 13.10
N ASN A 198 -9.16 1.97 13.76
CA ASN A 198 -8.77 0.57 13.66
C ASN A 198 -9.36 -0.27 14.79
N PHE A 199 -9.90 -1.42 14.44
CA PHE A 199 -10.48 -2.40 15.35
C PHE A 199 -9.86 -3.77 15.11
N TRP A 200 -9.32 -4.40 16.17
CA TRP A 200 -8.67 -5.71 16.09
C TRP A 200 -9.21 -6.63 17.18
N ALA A 201 -9.61 -7.85 16.80
CA ALA A 201 -9.98 -8.92 17.72
C ALA A 201 -9.04 -10.11 17.50
N PHE A 202 -8.21 -10.39 18.50
CA PHE A 202 -7.20 -11.45 18.46
C PHE A 202 -7.77 -12.78 18.93
N GLY A 203 -7.70 -13.79 18.07
CA GLY A 203 -7.98 -15.18 18.40
C GLY A 203 -6.76 -16.07 18.33
N PRO A 204 -6.89 -17.35 18.74
CA PRO A 204 -5.77 -18.28 18.80
C PRO A 204 -5.10 -18.55 17.45
N ASP A 205 -5.88 -18.52 16.36
CA ASP A 205 -5.47 -18.93 15.01
C ASP A 205 -5.71 -17.85 13.95
N ARG A 206 -6.39 -16.76 14.30
CA ARG A 206 -6.77 -15.69 13.35
C ARG A 206 -6.89 -14.33 14.02
N LEU A 207 -6.74 -13.29 13.23
CA LEU A 207 -7.00 -11.92 13.58
C LEU A 207 -8.20 -11.43 12.77
N LEU A 208 -9.27 -11.00 13.45
CA LEU A 208 -10.34 -10.27 12.84
C LEU A 208 -10.05 -8.76 12.95
N GLY A 209 -10.03 -8.08 11.81
CA GLY A 209 -9.83 -6.63 11.72
C GLY A 209 -11.05 -5.94 11.16
N ALA A 210 -11.30 -4.72 11.62
CA ALA A 210 -12.20 -3.80 10.94
C ALA A 210 -11.56 -2.41 10.92
N GLN A 211 -11.81 -1.66 9.85
CA GLN A 211 -11.28 -0.31 9.67
C GLN A 211 -12.40 0.61 9.19
N ARG A 212 -12.45 1.80 9.81
CA ARG A 212 -13.38 2.83 9.42
C ARG A 212 -12.82 3.65 8.27
N ASN A 213 -13.41 3.50 7.09
CA ASN A 213 -13.10 4.29 5.90
C ASN A 213 -14.00 5.52 5.83
N GLY A 214 -13.75 6.40 4.88
CA GLY A 214 -14.63 7.50 4.55
C GLY A 214 -16.05 7.06 4.15
N ASN A 215 -16.97 8.00 4.11
CA ASN A 215 -18.34 7.79 3.66
C ASN A 215 -19.13 6.69 4.43
N GLY A 216 -18.79 6.47 5.71
CA GLY A 216 -19.46 5.46 6.54
C GLY A 216 -19.18 4.02 6.15
N VAL A 217 -18.17 3.76 5.34
CA VAL A 217 -17.75 2.40 4.96
C VAL A 217 -16.91 1.78 6.07
N VAL A 218 -17.17 0.51 6.39
CA VAL A 218 -16.31 -0.30 7.26
C VAL A 218 -15.74 -1.46 6.46
N GLN A 219 -14.41 -1.51 6.34
CA GLN A 219 -13.77 -2.70 5.81
C GLN A 219 -13.63 -3.73 6.92
N VAL A 220 -14.02 -4.98 6.64
CA VAL A 220 -13.89 -6.11 7.57
C VAL A 220 -12.93 -7.11 6.96
N SER A 221 -12.00 -7.63 7.77
CA SER A 221 -11.00 -8.59 7.32
C SER A 221 -10.77 -9.69 8.35
N VAL A 222 -10.38 -10.87 7.87
CA VAL A 222 -9.87 -11.97 8.70
C VAL A 222 -8.53 -12.41 8.13
N SER A 223 -7.48 -12.30 8.95
CA SER A 223 -6.14 -12.80 8.62
C SER A 223 -5.92 -14.17 9.26
N ILE A 224 -5.51 -15.14 8.46
CA ILE A 224 -5.33 -16.53 8.87
C ILE A 224 -4.13 -17.15 8.13
N GLN A 225 -3.51 -18.18 8.72
CA GLN A 225 -2.58 -19.04 7.99
C GLN A 225 -3.36 -20.08 7.16
N GLY A 226 -2.95 -20.28 5.93
CA GLY A 226 -3.63 -21.20 5.01
C GLY A 226 -3.02 -21.22 3.61
N PRO A 227 -3.54 -22.03 2.69
CA PRO A 227 -3.11 -22.07 1.31
C PRO A 227 -3.56 -20.79 0.54
N PRO A 228 -2.89 -20.41 -0.55
CA PRO A 228 -3.19 -19.17 -1.28
C PRO A 228 -4.56 -19.15 -1.97
N ASP A 229 -5.16 -20.32 -2.16
CA ASP A 229 -6.49 -20.56 -2.73
C ASP A 229 -7.53 -20.95 -1.66
N LEU A 230 -7.33 -20.50 -0.41
CA LEU A 230 -8.23 -20.74 0.72
C LEU A 230 -9.67 -20.35 0.37
N GLU A 231 -10.63 -21.23 0.66
CA GLU A 231 -12.05 -20.87 0.56
C GLU A 231 -12.39 -19.81 1.63
N PRO A 232 -13.10 -18.72 1.30
CA PRO A 232 -13.42 -17.65 2.26
C PRO A 232 -14.08 -18.15 3.54
N SER A 233 -14.97 -19.15 3.46
CA SER A 233 -15.65 -19.76 4.61
C SER A 233 -14.67 -20.27 5.68
N ALA A 234 -13.54 -20.83 5.29
CA ALA A 234 -12.53 -21.33 6.24
C ALA A 234 -11.96 -20.23 7.15
N ALA A 235 -11.98 -18.95 6.68
CA ALA A 235 -11.57 -17.82 7.49
C ALA A 235 -12.71 -17.20 8.30
N ILE A 236 -13.89 -17.02 7.68
CA ILE A 236 -15.01 -16.30 8.28
C ILE A 236 -15.90 -17.14 9.19
N ASP A 237 -15.88 -18.48 9.05
CA ASP A 237 -16.56 -19.37 9.98
C ASP A 237 -15.77 -19.45 11.29
N LEU A 238 -16.03 -18.49 12.18
CA LEU A 238 -15.31 -18.38 13.43
C LEU A 238 -15.54 -19.62 14.31
N PRO A 239 -14.49 -20.22 14.90
CA PRO A 239 -14.61 -21.36 15.83
C PRO A 239 -15.45 -21.04 17.07
N ASP A 240 -15.81 -22.08 17.82
CA ASP A 240 -16.43 -21.90 19.13
C ASP A 240 -15.53 -21.07 20.06
N GLY A 241 -16.16 -20.29 20.94
CA GLY A 241 -15.46 -19.38 21.83
C GLY A 241 -15.32 -17.94 21.31
N TRP A 242 -15.53 -17.70 20.01
CA TRP A 242 -15.61 -16.34 19.51
C TRP A 242 -16.94 -15.68 19.89
N ALA A 243 -16.86 -14.43 20.37
CA ALA A 243 -18.05 -13.67 20.78
C ALA A 243 -19.04 -13.48 19.63
N PRO A 244 -20.37 -13.55 19.91
CA PRO A 244 -21.41 -13.46 18.90
C PRO A 244 -21.37 -12.16 18.06
N GLN A 245 -20.86 -11.07 18.63
CA GLN A 245 -20.72 -9.78 17.94
C GLN A 245 -19.82 -9.85 16.71
N PHE A 246 -18.74 -10.67 16.73
CA PHE A 246 -17.85 -10.83 15.60
C PHE A 246 -18.51 -11.61 14.46
N ARG A 247 -19.33 -12.62 14.78
CA ARG A 247 -20.14 -13.33 13.77
C ARG A 247 -21.15 -12.38 13.12
N ARG A 248 -21.77 -11.47 13.91
CA ARG A 248 -22.69 -10.45 13.38
C ARG A 248 -21.95 -9.47 12.48
N LEU A 249 -20.72 -9.07 12.81
CA LEU A 249 -19.90 -8.19 12.00
C LEU A 249 -19.60 -8.82 10.62
N LEU A 250 -19.16 -10.07 10.60
CA LEU A 250 -18.91 -10.79 9.35
C LEU A 250 -20.18 -11.03 8.52
N ALA A 251 -21.30 -11.36 9.19
CA ALA A 251 -22.58 -11.56 8.50
C ALA A 251 -23.23 -10.27 7.97
N ALA A 252 -22.77 -9.11 8.44
CA ALA A 252 -23.27 -7.80 8.01
C ALA A 252 -22.57 -7.27 6.75
N CYS A 253 -21.54 -7.92 6.25
CA CYS A 253 -20.83 -7.52 5.05
C CYS A 253 -21.73 -7.59 3.83
N ASP A 254 -21.74 -6.52 3.04
CA ASP A 254 -22.63 -6.36 1.88
C ASP A 254 -22.04 -6.95 0.59
N GLU A 255 -20.74 -7.15 0.55
CA GLU A 255 -20.00 -7.66 -0.63
C GLU A 255 -19.52 -9.10 -0.39
N PRO A 256 -19.28 -9.88 -1.47
CA PRO A 256 -18.58 -11.15 -1.35
C PRO A 256 -17.18 -10.99 -0.74
N PHE A 257 -16.79 -11.93 0.09
CA PHE A 257 -15.44 -11.96 0.64
C PHE A 257 -14.39 -12.26 -0.42
N VAL A 258 -13.38 -11.43 -0.51
CA VAL A 258 -12.25 -11.55 -1.45
C VAL A 258 -11.03 -12.09 -0.72
N VAL A 259 -10.44 -13.13 -1.27
CA VAL A 259 -9.21 -13.76 -0.76
C VAL A 259 -7.99 -13.05 -1.30
N ARG A 260 -7.09 -12.67 -0.41
CA ARG A 260 -5.83 -12.00 -0.76
C ARG A 260 -4.66 -12.73 -0.13
N PRO A 261 -4.00 -13.63 -0.86
CA PRO A 261 -2.79 -14.28 -0.38
C PRO A 261 -1.64 -13.27 -0.30
N ALA A 262 -0.89 -13.32 0.79
CA ALA A 262 0.23 -12.42 1.03
C ALA A 262 1.52 -13.02 0.45
N TYR A 263 2.17 -12.27 -0.43
CA TYR A 263 3.48 -12.59 -1.00
C TYR A 263 4.53 -11.61 -0.50
N LEU A 264 5.78 -12.05 -0.44
CA LEU A 264 6.90 -11.28 0.08
C LEU A 264 8.13 -11.45 -0.81
N LEU A 265 8.92 -10.40 -0.92
CA LEU A 265 10.28 -10.45 -1.44
C LEU A 265 11.27 -10.70 -0.29
N PRO A 266 12.45 -11.27 -0.56
CA PRO A 266 13.48 -11.44 0.47
C PRO A 266 13.89 -10.10 1.09
N ILE A 267 13.98 -10.06 2.42
CA ILE A 267 14.45 -8.87 3.14
C ILE A 267 15.89 -8.58 2.72
N GLY A 268 16.16 -7.33 2.37
CA GLY A 268 17.47 -6.90 1.90
C GLY A 268 17.78 -7.28 0.44
N MET A 269 16.73 -7.54 -0.36
CA MET A 269 16.90 -7.73 -1.80
C MET A 269 17.59 -6.51 -2.42
N THR A 270 18.58 -6.79 -3.26
CA THR A 270 19.30 -5.81 -4.06
C THR A 270 19.52 -6.37 -5.48
N TRP A 271 19.96 -5.52 -6.40
CA TRP A 271 20.32 -5.91 -7.76
C TRP A 271 21.56 -5.16 -8.22
N PRO A 272 22.32 -5.70 -9.19
CA PRO A 272 23.40 -4.96 -9.85
C PRO A 272 22.81 -3.76 -10.61
N ARG A 273 23.36 -2.57 -10.40
CA ARG A 273 22.92 -1.38 -11.12
C ARG A 273 22.92 -1.60 -12.63
N ARG A 274 21.85 -1.15 -13.27
CA ARG A 274 21.70 -1.17 -14.72
C ARG A 274 21.33 0.24 -15.21
N SER A 275 22.11 0.75 -16.17
CA SER A 275 21.88 2.09 -16.73
C SER A 275 20.44 2.24 -17.23
N GLY A 276 19.82 3.38 -16.86
CA GLY A 276 18.49 3.75 -17.30
C GLY A 276 17.35 2.82 -16.79
N LEU A 277 17.55 2.04 -15.70
CA LEU A 277 16.53 1.11 -15.18
C LEU A 277 16.57 1.01 -13.65
N THR A 278 15.41 1.20 -13.01
CA THR A 278 15.25 1.01 -11.56
C THR A 278 13.84 0.60 -11.16
N LEU A 279 13.64 0.31 -9.87
CA LEU A 279 12.33 -0.05 -9.28
C LEU A 279 12.04 0.83 -8.06
N LEU A 280 10.76 0.92 -7.71
CA LEU A 280 10.28 1.50 -6.44
C LEU A 280 9.09 0.72 -5.87
N GLY A 281 8.84 0.89 -4.58
CA GLY A 281 7.71 0.31 -3.87
C GLY A 281 7.69 -1.23 -3.90
N ASP A 282 6.52 -1.84 -3.98
CA ASP A 282 6.36 -3.29 -3.96
C ASP A 282 7.07 -4.02 -5.12
N ALA A 283 7.38 -3.32 -6.20
CA ALA A 283 8.21 -3.87 -7.27
C ALA A 283 9.65 -4.11 -6.80
N ALA A 284 10.14 -3.29 -5.88
CA ALA A 284 11.49 -3.35 -5.32
C ALA A 284 11.58 -4.13 -4.00
N HIS A 285 10.59 -3.99 -3.09
CA HIS A 285 10.75 -4.44 -1.70
C HIS A 285 9.42 -4.87 -1.05
N LEU A 286 8.61 -5.67 -1.73
CA LEU A 286 7.35 -6.21 -1.21
C LEU A 286 7.55 -6.85 0.18
N MET A 287 7.01 -6.20 1.21
CA MET A 287 7.17 -6.57 2.61
C MET A 287 5.83 -6.91 3.27
N PRO A 288 5.82 -7.47 4.50
CA PRO A 288 4.58 -7.70 5.26
C PRO A 288 3.75 -6.43 5.40
N SER A 289 2.42 -6.57 5.25
CA SER A 289 1.46 -5.46 5.20
C SER A 289 1.14 -4.95 6.62
N HIS A 290 1.90 -3.99 7.11
CA HIS A 290 1.69 -3.32 8.42
C HIS A 290 1.79 -1.79 8.32
N GLY A 291 1.08 -1.20 7.34
CA GLY A 291 1.04 0.25 7.12
C GLY A 291 2.18 0.79 6.25
N GLU A 292 3.32 0.11 6.16
CA GLU A 292 4.54 0.67 5.55
C GLU A 292 4.58 0.66 4.02
N GLY A 293 3.88 -0.25 3.34
CA GLY A 293 4.08 -0.47 1.91
C GLY A 293 3.87 0.77 1.04
N ALA A 294 2.76 1.47 1.21
CA ALA A 294 2.47 2.69 0.45
C ALA A 294 3.39 3.85 0.88
N ASN A 295 3.64 3.98 2.18
CA ASN A 295 4.56 4.97 2.75
C ASN A 295 5.95 4.86 2.13
N GLN A 296 6.50 3.65 2.09
CA GLN A 296 7.82 3.41 1.50
C GLN A 296 7.83 3.62 -0.02
N ALA A 297 6.76 3.24 -0.73
CA ALA A 297 6.66 3.47 -2.17
C ALA A 297 6.61 4.97 -2.51
N MET A 298 5.93 5.78 -1.71
CA MET A 298 5.87 7.24 -1.88
C MET A 298 7.21 7.90 -1.50
N LEU A 299 7.88 7.42 -0.46
CA LEU A 299 9.20 7.90 -0.08
C LEU A 299 10.27 7.54 -1.12
N ASP A 300 10.23 6.33 -1.70
CA ASP A 300 11.07 5.96 -2.84
C ASP A 300 10.89 6.94 -4.00
N ALA A 301 9.63 7.26 -4.32
CA ALA A 301 9.29 8.22 -5.36
C ALA A 301 9.87 9.61 -5.07
N ALA A 302 9.84 10.04 -3.81
CA ALA A 302 10.39 11.31 -3.38
C ALA A 302 11.92 11.33 -3.51
N GLU A 303 12.60 10.32 -3.00
CA GLU A 303 14.06 10.21 -3.07
C GLU A 303 14.55 10.10 -4.52
N LEU A 304 13.89 9.27 -5.35
CA LEU A 304 14.22 9.13 -6.76
C LEU A 304 13.97 10.42 -7.54
N GLY A 305 12.81 11.07 -7.32
CA GLY A 305 12.45 12.32 -7.98
C GLY A 305 13.43 13.44 -7.66
N GLN A 306 13.86 13.56 -6.40
CA GLN A 306 14.88 14.52 -5.98
C GLN A 306 16.27 14.20 -6.57
N ALA A 307 16.65 12.92 -6.61
CA ALA A 307 17.92 12.50 -7.21
C ALA A 307 17.95 12.84 -8.71
N ILE A 308 16.86 12.60 -9.44
CA ILE A 308 16.75 12.97 -10.86
C ILE A 308 16.81 14.50 -11.04
N ALA A 309 16.13 15.26 -10.18
CA ALA A 309 16.15 16.73 -10.23
C ALA A 309 17.54 17.31 -9.93
N ALA A 310 18.33 16.64 -9.09
CA ALA A 310 19.70 17.02 -8.79
C ALA A 310 20.70 16.66 -9.93
N HIS A 311 20.36 15.67 -10.75
CA HIS A 311 21.21 15.16 -11.84
C HIS A 311 20.45 15.11 -13.19
N PRO A 312 19.92 16.25 -13.69
CA PRO A 312 18.99 16.24 -14.85
C PRO A 312 19.63 15.73 -16.14
N ASP A 313 20.94 15.86 -16.27
CA ASP A 313 21.73 15.45 -17.46
C ASP A 313 22.45 14.10 -17.25
N ASP A 314 22.34 13.50 -16.06
CA ASP A 314 23.02 12.24 -15.71
C ASP A 314 22.08 11.34 -14.86
N LEU A 315 21.18 10.63 -15.54
CA LEU A 315 20.24 9.72 -14.89
C LEU A 315 20.92 8.56 -14.16
N ASP A 316 22.11 8.14 -14.60
CA ASP A 316 22.87 7.09 -13.92
C ASP A 316 23.44 7.57 -12.57
N ALA A 317 23.88 8.83 -12.48
CA ALA A 317 24.25 9.43 -11.20
C ALA A 317 23.05 9.54 -10.25
N ALA A 318 21.85 9.86 -10.76
CA ALA A 318 20.62 9.85 -9.97
C ALA A 318 20.33 8.46 -9.39
N LEU A 319 20.45 7.40 -10.19
CA LEU A 319 20.24 6.02 -9.72
C LEU A 319 21.33 5.58 -8.73
N GLU A 320 22.58 6.02 -8.91
CA GLU A 320 23.68 5.75 -7.98
C GLU A 320 23.46 6.38 -6.60
N GLN A 321 22.79 7.51 -6.54
CA GLN A 321 22.40 8.14 -5.29
C GLN A 321 21.20 7.42 -4.66
N TYR A 322 20.15 7.10 -5.44
CA TYR A 322 18.89 6.57 -4.97
C TYR A 322 18.96 5.12 -4.49
N GLU A 323 19.46 4.20 -5.31
CA GLU A 323 19.34 2.75 -5.04
C GLU A 323 20.00 2.31 -3.73
N PRO A 324 21.23 2.72 -3.38
CA PRO A 324 21.83 2.32 -2.11
C PRO A 324 21.08 2.84 -0.88
N ALA A 325 20.55 4.07 -0.96
CA ALA A 325 19.76 4.67 0.11
C ALA A 325 18.44 3.91 0.32
N MET A 326 17.71 3.64 -0.77
CA MET A 326 16.48 2.85 -0.77
C MET A 326 16.74 1.44 -0.22
N PHE A 327 17.76 0.70 -0.67
CA PHE A 327 18.10 -0.63 -0.17
C PHE A 327 18.37 -0.64 1.35
N ALA A 328 19.14 0.32 1.83
CA ALA A 328 19.48 0.40 3.25
C ALA A 328 18.24 0.70 4.12
N ARG A 329 17.39 1.63 3.69
CA ARG A 329 16.17 2.03 4.38
C ARG A 329 15.15 0.90 4.39
N THR A 330 14.79 0.37 3.21
CA THR A 330 13.74 -0.65 3.06
C THR A 330 14.12 -1.98 3.71
N THR A 331 15.43 -2.32 3.80
CA THR A 331 15.90 -3.47 4.57
C THR A 331 15.55 -3.33 6.06
N LYS A 332 15.69 -2.15 6.65
CA LYS A 332 15.34 -1.91 8.07
C LYS A 332 13.83 -1.99 8.27
N VAL A 333 13.07 -1.31 7.40
CA VAL A 333 11.60 -1.30 7.47
C VAL A 333 11.03 -2.70 7.28
N ALA A 334 11.52 -3.48 6.31
CA ALA A 334 11.07 -4.84 6.08
C ALA A 334 11.35 -5.78 7.27
N LYS A 335 12.48 -5.60 7.98
CA LYS A 335 12.76 -6.32 9.24
C LYS A 335 11.75 -5.97 10.32
N MET A 336 11.50 -4.68 10.57
CA MET A 336 10.49 -4.23 11.53
C MET A 336 9.10 -4.76 11.17
N SER A 337 8.70 -4.67 9.89
CA SER A 337 7.40 -5.18 9.43
C SER A 337 7.28 -6.70 9.64
N ALA A 338 8.36 -7.46 9.46
CA ALA A 338 8.38 -8.88 9.73
C ALA A 338 8.23 -9.21 11.23
N GLU A 339 8.90 -8.44 12.11
CA GLU A 339 8.79 -8.58 13.56
C GLU A 339 7.36 -8.26 14.04
N VAL A 340 6.75 -7.18 13.51
CA VAL A 340 5.34 -6.83 13.80
C VAL A 340 4.40 -7.93 13.28
N ALA A 341 4.63 -8.44 12.06
CA ALA A 341 3.85 -9.54 11.49
C ALA A 341 3.89 -10.81 12.34
N GLU A 342 5.05 -11.11 12.93
CA GLU A 342 5.21 -12.24 13.85
C GLU A 342 4.52 -11.97 15.19
N MET A 343 4.65 -10.75 15.73
CA MET A 343 4.00 -10.34 16.96
C MET A 343 2.47 -10.44 16.88
N MET A 344 1.87 -10.09 15.75
CA MET A 344 0.41 -10.15 15.52
C MET A 344 -0.13 -11.57 15.30
N THR A 345 0.68 -12.61 15.43
CA THR A 345 0.28 -14.00 15.19
C THR A 345 0.52 -14.86 16.41
N GLY A 346 -0.33 -15.91 16.58
CA GLY A 346 -0.20 -16.89 17.66
C GLY A 346 -1.05 -16.54 18.91
N PRO A 347 -1.07 -17.45 19.89
CA PRO A 347 -1.96 -17.36 21.04
C PRO A 347 -1.68 -16.14 21.95
N ASP A 348 -0.45 -15.65 21.95
CA ASP A 348 -0.02 -14.51 22.78
C ASP A 348 -0.02 -13.18 22.02
N ALA A 349 -0.59 -13.14 20.81
CA ALA A 349 -0.54 -11.96 19.92
C ALA A 349 -1.15 -10.71 20.60
N ALA A 350 -2.32 -10.84 21.22
CA ALA A 350 -2.95 -9.73 21.92
C ALA A 350 -2.05 -9.12 23.00
N GLN A 351 -1.38 -9.94 23.81
CA GLN A 351 -0.50 -9.48 24.88
C GLN A 351 0.74 -8.78 24.33
N LYS A 352 1.35 -9.31 23.28
CA LYS A 352 2.51 -8.71 22.60
C LYS A 352 2.17 -7.35 21.98
N VAL A 353 1.01 -7.25 21.35
CA VAL A 353 0.54 -6.00 20.76
C VAL A 353 0.23 -4.96 21.84
N LEU A 354 -0.40 -5.34 22.95
CA LEU A 354 -0.62 -4.44 24.09
C LEU A 354 0.69 -3.91 24.67
N ALA A 355 1.72 -4.75 24.80
CA ALA A 355 3.04 -4.33 25.26
C ALA A 355 3.73 -3.37 24.27
N PHE A 356 3.40 -3.42 22.99
CA PHE A 356 3.91 -2.49 21.99
C PHE A 356 3.27 -1.08 22.11
N PHE A 357 1.99 -1.01 22.53
CA PHE A 357 1.25 0.24 22.74
C PHE A 357 1.46 0.85 24.15
N SER A 358 2.15 0.14 25.07
CA SER A 358 2.42 0.59 26.45
C SER A 358 3.77 1.27 26.58
#